data_43a80965d0e4890169eae7e520a608c3
#
_entry.id   43a80965d0e4890169eae7e520a608c3
#
_cell.length_a   1.000
_cell.length_b   1.000
_cell.length_c   1.000
_cell.angle_alpha   90.00
_cell.angle_beta   90.00
_cell.angle_gamma   90.00
#
_symmetry.space_group_name_H-M   'P 1'
#
loop_
_entity.id
_entity.type
_entity.pdbx_description
1 polymer ?
#
loop_
_entity_poly.entity_id
_entity_poly.type
_entity_poly.pdbx_seq_one_letter_code
_entity_poly.pdbx_strand_id
1 'polypeptide(L)'
;MIRRYDEIETQTMTAMMMEPLMPQQLPLALEMRPALARADFMVTHCNREAVAWIDRWPAWPVPALCLYGPAGSGKSHLAEVWRARSGASSVAGADLIGADADILLGEDTGLVIEDADLALDETVCFHLYNMLKERNGHLLLTAQQPPSRWNVGLADLRSRLGAALVCEISPPDDDLLVGLLIKLFADRQIAPSPQIVAYIVPRIERSFAALTHLVAAIDRRALAEKRAVTLPLVRAVMEDSH
;
A
#
# COMPACT_ATOMS: atom_id res chain seq x y z
N MET A 1 56.46 -44.71 -57.47
CA MET A 1 56.63 -43.47 -58.22
C MET A 1 56.14 -42.33 -57.33
N ILE A 2 57.01 -41.72 -56.65
CA ILE A 2 57.48 -40.34 -56.77
C ILE A 2 56.52 -39.29 -56.18
N ARG A 3 56.95 -38.79 -55.03
CA ARG A 3 57.13 -37.36 -54.60
C ARG A 3 55.85 -36.61 -54.29
N ARG A 4 55.82 -35.69 -53.36
CA ARG A 4 56.74 -34.93 -52.43
C ARG A 4 55.81 -34.16 -51.49
N TYR A 5 56.15 -34.05 -50.22
CA TYR A 5 56.59 -32.87 -49.45
C TYR A 5 55.88 -31.57 -49.81
N ASP A 6 55.27 -30.94 -48.83
CA ASP A 6 55.80 -29.82 -48.05
C ASP A 6 54.79 -29.38 -47.01
N GLU A 7 55.23 -29.34 -45.75
CA GLU A 7 55.49 -28.16 -44.95
C GLU A 7 54.26 -27.32 -44.56
N ILE A 8 53.82 -27.56 -43.35
CA ILE A 8 54.04 -26.66 -42.18
C ILE A 8 53.55 -25.24 -42.40
N GLU A 9 52.43 -24.92 -41.75
CA GLU A 9 52.30 -23.64 -41.08
C GLU A 9 51.57 -23.79 -39.74
N THR A 10 52.39 -23.68 -38.75
CA THR A 10 52.02 -23.54 -37.33
C THR A 10 51.30 -22.19 -37.18
N GLN A 11 49.99 -22.18 -37.19
CA GLN A 11 49.25 -21.01 -36.75
C GLN A 11 48.81 -21.22 -35.29
N THR A 12 49.45 -20.50 -34.49
CA THR A 12 49.17 -20.21 -33.09
C THR A 12 47.73 -19.79 -32.93
N MET A 13 46.84 -20.72 -32.56
CA MET A 13 45.53 -20.39 -32.08
C MET A 13 45.64 -19.85 -30.69
N THR A 14 45.67 -18.55 -30.60
CA THR A 14 45.47 -17.78 -29.36
C THR A 14 44.17 -18.27 -28.75
N ALA A 15 44.29 -19.00 -27.66
CA ALA A 15 43.15 -19.37 -26.81
C ALA A 15 42.56 -18.05 -26.27
N MET A 16 41.51 -17.55 -26.90
CA MET A 16 40.63 -16.55 -26.34
C MET A 16 39.95 -17.22 -25.12
N MET A 17 40.47 -16.89 -23.95
CA MET A 17 39.80 -17.21 -22.69
C MET A 17 38.44 -16.50 -22.71
N MET A 18 37.40 -17.27 -23.04
CA MET A 18 36.04 -16.87 -22.73
C MET A 18 35.94 -16.84 -21.21
N GLU A 19 35.92 -15.64 -20.64
CA GLU A 19 35.46 -15.46 -19.26
C GLU A 19 34.04 -16.03 -19.17
N PRO A 20 33.74 -16.89 -18.18
CA PRO A 20 32.37 -17.32 -17.97
C PRO A 20 31.52 -16.09 -17.62
N LEU A 21 30.58 -15.74 -18.48
CA LEU A 21 29.49 -14.84 -18.15
C LEU A 21 28.79 -15.42 -16.93
N MET A 22 29.09 -14.87 -15.76
CA MET A 22 28.32 -15.11 -14.55
C MET A 22 26.90 -14.71 -14.84
N PRO A 23 25.92 -15.60 -14.64
CA PRO A 23 24.52 -15.22 -14.83
C PRO A 23 24.22 -14.09 -13.83
N GLN A 24 23.97 -12.88 -14.34
CA GLN A 24 23.41 -11.82 -13.55
C GLN A 24 22.03 -12.32 -13.11
N GLN A 25 21.92 -12.72 -11.85
CA GLN A 25 20.62 -12.92 -11.22
C GLN A 25 19.91 -11.57 -11.26
N LEU A 26 18.98 -11.43 -12.19
CA LEU A 26 17.99 -10.36 -12.15
C LEU A 26 17.25 -10.51 -10.80
N PRO A 27 17.21 -9.48 -9.95
CA PRO A 27 16.37 -9.53 -8.77
C PRO A 27 14.95 -9.78 -9.27
N LEU A 28 14.39 -10.96 -8.94
CA LEU A 28 12.95 -11.17 -9.10
C LEU A 28 12.27 -10.05 -8.29
N ALA A 29 11.64 -9.13 -8.98
CA ALA A 29 10.70 -8.19 -8.36
C ALA A 29 9.46 -9.00 -7.97
N LEU A 30 9.57 -9.77 -6.90
CA LEU A 30 8.42 -10.28 -6.19
C LEU A 30 7.72 -9.04 -5.64
N GLU A 31 6.57 -8.71 -6.20
CA GLU A 31 5.66 -7.77 -5.59
C GLU A 31 5.37 -8.31 -4.19
N MET A 32 6.06 -7.74 -3.20
CA MET A 32 5.75 -8.02 -1.81
C MET A 32 4.38 -7.40 -1.56
N ARG A 33 3.34 -8.23 -1.61
CA ARG A 33 2.05 -7.84 -1.04
C ARG A 33 2.31 -7.58 0.44
N PRO A 34 2.10 -6.37 0.94
CA PRO A 34 2.23 -6.12 2.37
C PRO A 34 1.35 -7.13 3.10
N ALA A 35 1.84 -7.69 4.20
CA ALA A 35 1.05 -8.56 5.05
C ALA A 35 -0.16 -7.73 5.56
N LEU A 36 -1.34 -7.98 4.98
CA LEU A 36 -2.57 -7.23 5.23
C LEU A 36 -3.39 -7.88 6.35
N ALA A 37 -2.77 -8.78 7.13
CA ALA A 37 -3.43 -9.42 8.25
C ALA A 37 -3.68 -8.41 9.38
N ARG A 38 -4.85 -8.51 10.03
CA ARG A 38 -5.21 -7.69 11.20
C ARG A 38 -4.12 -7.74 12.30
N ALA A 39 -3.45 -8.89 12.49
CA ALA A 39 -2.38 -9.08 13.46
C ALA A 39 -1.13 -8.21 13.18
N ASP A 40 -0.96 -7.79 11.94
CA ASP A 40 0.17 -6.95 11.51
C ASP A 40 -0.12 -5.45 11.61
N PHE A 41 -1.38 -5.07 11.89
CA PHE A 41 -1.80 -3.69 11.99
C PHE A 41 -1.48 -3.12 13.37
N MET A 42 -0.59 -2.14 13.42
CA MET A 42 -0.21 -1.47 14.66
C MET A 42 -1.26 -0.42 15.05
N VAL A 43 -1.73 -0.50 16.31
CA VAL A 43 -2.72 0.42 16.87
C VAL A 43 -2.01 1.43 17.75
N THR A 44 -2.13 2.70 17.38
CA THR A 44 -1.65 3.83 18.19
C THR A 44 -2.77 4.85 18.40
N HIS A 45 -2.46 5.97 19.01
CA HIS A 45 -3.46 7.03 19.25
C HIS A 45 -4.09 7.53 17.93
N CYS A 46 -3.31 7.61 16.84
CA CYS A 46 -3.74 8.20 15.57
C CYS A 46 -4.80 7.37 14.80
N ASN A 47 -4.96 6.07 15.10
CA ASN A 47 -5.84 5.16 14.36
C ASN A 47 -6.75 4.30 15.26
N ARG A 48 -6.68 4.45 16.58
CA ARG A 48 -7.35 3.57 17.56
C ARG A 48 -8.86 3.48 17.34
N GLU A 49 -9.50 4.61 17.08
CA GLU A 49 -10.96 4.64 16.91
C GLU A 49 -11.37 3.94 15.62
N ALA A 50 -10.67 4.21 14.53
CA ALA A 50 -10.91 3.56 13.23
C ALA A 50 -10.76 2.04 13.33
N VAL A 51 -9.70 1.58 13.99
CA VAL A 51 -9.47 0.15 14.25
C VAL A 51 -10.59 -0.44 15.10
N ALA A 52 -11.04 0.24 16.15
CA ALA A 52 -12.12 -0.24 17.00
C ALA A 52 -13.44 -0.42 16.22
N TRP A 53 -13.75 0.47 15.25
CA TRP A 53 -14.91 0.31 14.39
C TRP A 53 -14.75 -0.87 13.42
N ILE A 54 -13.60 -1.04 12.80
CA ILE A 54 -13.32 -2.20 11.94
C ILE A 54 -13.43 -3.51 12.73
N ASP A 55 -12.90 -3.56 13.96
CA ASP A 55 -12.98 -4.75 14.81
C ASP A 55 -14.41 -5.06 15.24
N ARG A 56 -15.27 -4.05 15.42
CA ARG A 56 -16.68 -4.21 15.82
C ARG A 56 -17.56 -4.76 14.70
N TRP A 57 -17.12 -4.69 13.43
CA TRP A 57 -17.89 -5.26 12.32
C TRP A 57 -18.21 -6.75 12.57
N PRO A 58 -19.42 -7.26 12.27
CA PRO A 58 -20.54 -6.63 11.56
C PRO A 58 -21.51 -5.82 12.46
N ALA A 59 -21.25 -5.64 13.74
CA ALA A 59 -22.14 -4.97 14.67
C ALA A 59 -22.05 -3.42 14.57
N TRP A 60 -22.02 -2.88 13.36
CA TRP A 60 -22.14 -1.43 13.16
C TRP A 60 -23.60 -1.00 13.35
N PRO A 61 -23.86 0.14 14.03
CA PRO A 61 -25.23 0.62 14.26
C PRO A 61 -25.91 1.18 13.01
N VAL A 62 -25.11 1.47 11.97
CA VAL A 62 -25.55 1.99 10.66
C VAL A 62 -24.79 1.28 9.56
N PRO A 63 -25.32 1.23 8.31
CA PRO A 63 -24.71 0.44 7.25
C PRO A 63 -23.41 1.03 6.68
N ALA A 64 -23.07 2.29 6.99
CA ALA A 64 -21.91 2.95 6.39
C ALA A 64 -20.90 3.46 7.44
N LEU A 65 -19.61 3.25 7.14
CA LEU A 65 -18.47 3.82 7.86
C LEU A 65 -17.61 4.63 6.86
N CYS A 66 -17.27 5.86 7.21
CA CYS A 66 -16.31 6.68 6.47
C CYS A 66 -15.03 6.87 7.29
N LEU A 67 -13.91 6.38 6.76
CA LEU A 67 -12.57 6.65 7.27
C LEU A 67 -11.99 7.84 6.52
N TYR A 68 -11.66 8.91 7.21
CA TYR A 68 -11.07 10.08 6.56
C TYR A 68 -9.77 10.50 7.22
N GLY A 69 -8.95 11.26 6.47
CA GLY A 69 -7.66 11.76 6.92
C GLY A 69 -6.70 12.00 5.76
N PRO A 70 -5.52 12.57 6.01
CA PRO A 70 -4.58 12.93 4.94
C PRO A 70 -4.11 11.72 4.13
N ALA A 71 -3.54 11.97 2.95
CA ALA A 71 -2.89 10.93 2.17
C ALA A 71 -1.81 10.22 3.02
N GLY A 72 -1.68 8.91 2.86
CA GLY A 72 -0.68 8.13 3.59
C GLY A 72 -0.98 7.88 5.08
N SER A 73 -2.16 8.25 5.60
CA SER A 73 -2.54 7.98 7.01
C SER A 73 -2.92 6.52 7.30
N GLY A 74 -3.03 5.66 6.28
CA GLY A 74 -3.35 4.25 6.45
C GLY A 74 -4.82 3.86 6.20
N LYS A 75 -5.65 4.75 5.64
CA LYS A 75 -7.07 4.47 5.31
C LYS A 75 -7.25 3.24 4.44
N SER A 76 -6.58 3.20 3.28
CA SER A 76 -6.68 2.08 2.34
C SER A 76 -6.16 0.78 2.95
N HIS A 77 -5.13 0.83 3.82
CA HIS A 77 -4.68 -0.35 4.54
C HIS A 77 -5.78 -0.90 5.46
N LEU A 78 -6.45 -0.02 6.23
CA LEU A 78 -7.52 -0.42 7.12
C LEU A 78 -8.77 -0.88 6.37
N ALA A 79 -9.06 -0.25 5.21
CA ALA A 79 -10.11 -0.70 4.29
C ALA A 79 -9.82 -2.11 3.76
N GLU A 80 -8.58 -2.40 3.40
CA GLU A 80 -8.17 -3.74 2.95
C GLU A 80 -8.26 -4.80 4.07
N VAL A 81 -7.91 -4.44 5.32
CA VAL A 81 -8.13 -5.32 6.48
C VAL A 81 -9.62 -5.68 6.63
N TRP A 82 -10.50 -4.69 6.48
CA TRP A 82 -11.94 -4.93 6.52
C TRP A 82 -12.42 -5.76 5.32
N ARG A 83 -11.96 -5.43 4.13
CA ARG A 83 -12.28 -6.16 2.89
C ARG A 83 -11.91 -7.65 2.99
N ALA A 84 -10.71 -7.94 3.47
CA ALA A 84 -10.25 -9.32 3.65
C ALA A 84 -11.10 -10.12 4.65
N ARG A 85 -11.65 -9.44 5.67
CA ARG A 85 -12.51 -10.05 6.69
C ARG A 85 -13.96 -10.21 6.25
N SER A 86 -14.48 -9.22 5.51
CA SER A 86 -15.89 -9.16 5.10
C SER A 86 -16.17 -9.87 3.78
N GLY A 87 -15.14 -10.10 2.96
CA GLY A 87 -15.31 -10.53 1.57
C GLY A 87 -15.83 -9.43 0.65
N ALA A 88 -15.80 -8.16 1.08
CA ALA A 88 -16.29 -7.03 0.32
C ALA A 88 -15.50 -6.80 -0.98
N SER A 89 -16.16 -6.31 -2.01
CA SER A 89 -15.52 -5.75 -3.20
C SER A 89 -14.95 -4.36 -2.92
N SER A 90 -14.07 -3.87 -3.79
CA SER A 90 -13.50 -2.52 -3.70
C SER A 90 -13.53 -1.84 -5.06
N VAL A 91 -13.85 -0.56 -5.06
CA VAL A 91 -13.89 0.30 -6.24
C VAL A 91 -13.35 1.69 -5.89
N ALA A 92 -12.67 2.36 -6.81
CA ALA A 92 -12.33 3.76 -6.62
C ALA A 92 -13.55 4.65 -6.86
N GLY A 93 -13.67 5.77 -6.13
CA GLY A 93 -14.78 6.71 -6.32
C GLY A 93 -14.91 7.20 -7.76
N ALA A 94 -13.79 7.42 -8.45
CA ALA A 94 -13.77 7.81 -9.85
C ALA A 94 -14.36 6.76 -10.82
N ASP A 95 -14.25 5.49 -10.50
CA ASP A 95 -14.76 4.39 -11.33
C ASP A 95 -16.29 4.22 -11.21
N LEU A 96 -16.93 4.96 -10.29
CA LEU A 96 -18.39 5.01 -10.21
C LEU A 96 -19.02 5.86 -11.32
N ILE A 97 -18.25 6.73 -11.97
CA ILE A 97 -18.80 7.67 -12.96
C ILE A 97 -19.35 6.92 -14.17
N GLY A 98 -20.67 6.96 -14.33
CA GLY A 98 -21.39 6.27 -15.42
C GLY A 98 -21.43 4.75 -15.29
N ALA A 99 -21.05 4.21 -14.14
CA ALA A 99 -21.11 2.77 -13.88
C ALA A 99 -22.53 2.31 -13.56
N ASP A 100 -22.79 1.02 -13.76
CA ASP A 100 -24.03 0.37 -13.35
C ASP A 100 -23.88 -0.21 -11.94
N ALA A 101 -24.72 0.25 -11.00
CA ALA A 101 -24.65 -0.16 -9.60
C ALA A 101 -24.92 -1.65 -9.40
N ASP A 102 -25.83 -2.24 -10.17
CA ASP A 102 -26.16 -3.67 -10.08
C ASP A 102 -24.98 -4.53 -10.55
N ILE A 103 -24.30 -4.11 -11.61
CA ILE A 103 -23.11 -4.80 -12.13
C ILE A 103 -21.94 -4.67 -11.13
N LEU A 104 -21.73 -3.47 -10.57
CA LEU A 104 -20.63 -3.23 -9.61
C LEU A 104 -20.79 -4.03 -8.32
N LEU A 105 -21.99 -4.08 -7.77
CA LEU A 105 -22.24 -4.76 -6.50
C LEU A 105 -22.46 -6.27 -6.68
N GLY A 106 -23.05 -6.70 -7.81
CA GLY A 106 -23.42 -8.10 -8.02
C GLY A 106 -24.21 -8.66 -6.84
N GLU A 107 -23.76 -9.77 -6.27
CA GLU A 107 -24.36 -10.42 -5.09
C GLU A 107 -23.69 -10.00 -3.76
N ASP A 108 -22.72 -9.09 -3.77
CA ASP A 108 -21.97 -8.71 -2.60
C ASP A 108 -22.83 -8.00 -1.55
N THR A 109 -22.49 -8.23 -0.29
CA THR A 109 -23.09 -7.57 0.88
C THR A 109 -22.10 -6.59 1.56
N GLY A 110 -20.95 -6.36 0.94
CA GLY A 110 -19.95 -5.41 1.41
C GLY A 110 -19.28 -4.71 0.24
N LEU A 111 -19.06 -3.41 0.35
CA LEU A 111 -18.35 -2.63 -0.66
C LEU A 111 -17.43 -1.60 0.01
N VAL A 112 -16.23 -1.48 -0.53
CA VAL A 112 -15.31 -0.36 -0.25
C VAL A 112 -15.37 0.61 -1.43
N ILE A 113 -15.58 1.90 -1.15
CA ILE A 113 -15.38 2.97 -2.14
C ILE A 113 -14.18 3.80 -1.67
N GLU A 114 -13.09 3.75 -2.43
CA GLU A 114 -11.88 4.47 -2.11
C GLU A 114 -11.89 5.88 -2.71
N ASP A 115 -11.29 6.83 -1.96
CA ASP A 115 -11.15 8.25 -2.35
C ASP A 115 -12.49 8.89 -2.78
N ALA A 116 -13.55 8.60 -2.02
CA ALA A 116 -14.92 8.98 -2.33
C ALA A 116 -15.16 10.50 -2.38
N ASP A 117 -14.29 11.31 -1.77
CA ASP A 117 -14.37 12.77 -1.79
C ASP A 117 -13.71 13.42 -3.02
N LEU A 118 -12.91 12.69 -3.77
CA LEU A 118 -12.20 13.23 -4.94
C LEU A 118 -13.07 13.20 -6.21
N ALA A 119 -13.79 12.10 -6.40
CA ALA A 119 -14.72 11.94 -7.52
C ALA A 119 -15.78 10.90 -7.13
N LEU A 120 -17.04 11.25 -7.27
CA LEU A 120 -18.16 10.40 -6.90
C LEU A 120 -19.34 10.62 -7.83
N ASP A 121 -19.82 9.55 -8.47
CA ASP A 121 -21.16 9.60 -9.08
C ASP A 121 -22.20 9.45 -7.97
N GLU A 122 -22.88 10.55 -7.68
CA GLU A 122 -23.82 10.63 -6.56
C GLU A 122 -25.01 9.68 -6.73
N THR A 123 -25.47 9.49 -7.96
CA THR A 123 -26.60 8.61 -8.27
C THR A 123 -26.21 7.15 -8.08
N VAL A 124 -25.08 6.75 -8.64
CA VAL A 124 -24.54 5.39 -8.50
C VAL A 124 -24.26 5.07 -7.03
N CYS A 125 -23.58 5.98 -6.31
CA CYS A 125 -23.29 5.80 -4.89
C CYS A 125 -24.57 5.67 -4.04
N PHE A 126 -25.60 6.46 -4.34
CA PHE A 126 -26.88 6.38 -3.66
C PHE A 126 -27.58 5.03 -3.90
N HIS A 127 -27.56 4.51 -5.13
CA HIS A 127 -28.09 3.19 -5.45
C HIS A 127 -27.34 2.08 -4.72
N LEU A 128 -26.01 2.09 -4.77
CA LEU A 128 -25.16 1.14 -4.04
C LEU A 128 -25.45 1.13 -2.53
N TYR A 129 -25.59 2.32 -1.92
CA TYR A 129 -25.96 2.43 -0.50
C TYR A 129 -27.31 1.76 -0.21
N ASN A 130 -28.34 2.01 -1.05
CA ASN A 130 -29.67 1.44 -0.84
C ASN A 130 -29.66 -0.08 -1.02
N MET A 131 -29.01 -0.60 -2.06
CA MET A 131 -28.87 -2.04 -2.30
C MET A 131 -28.20 -2.74 -1.12
N LEU A 132 -27.08 -2.19 -0.63
CA LEU A 132 -26.40 -2.72 0.54
C LEU A 132 -27.30 -2.70 1.78
N LYS A 133 -28.00 -1.59 2.02
CA LYS A 133 -28.94 -1.48 3.15
C LYS A 133 -30.06 -2.51 3.09
N GLU A 134 -30.65 -2.75 1.92
CA GLU A 134 -31.70 -3.76 1.71
C GLU A 134 -31.20 -5.18 1.98
N ARG A 135 -29.93 -5.46 1.65
CA ARG A 135 -29.27 -6.74 1.88
C ARG A 135 -28.69 -6.89 3.31
N ASN A 136 -28.94 -5.92 4.22
CA ASN A 136 -28.27 -5.83 5.53
C ASN A 136 -26.73 -5.83 5.40
N GLY A 137 -26.25 -5.29 4.31
CA GLY A 137 -24.83 -5.17 4.00
C GLY A 137 -24.20 -3.89 4.54
N HIS A 138 -22.92 -3.70 4.22
CA HIS A 138 -22.13 -2.61 4.77
C HIS A 138 -21.30 -1.90 3.69
N LEU A 139 -21.19 -0.58 3.82
CA LEU A 139 -20.37 0.30 2.97
C LEU A 139 -19.22 0.89 3.78
N LEU A 140 -18.01 0.74 3.30
CA LEU A 140 -16.85 1.44 3.82
C LEU A 140 -16.39 2.48 2.80
N LEU A 141 -16.26 3.72 3.24
CA LEU A 141 -15.76 4.83 2.43
C LEU A 141 -14.38 5.25 2.94
N THR A 142 -13.45 5.51 2.03
CA THR A 142 -12.22 6.23 2.38
C THR A 142 -12.24 7.61 1.74
N ALA A 143 -11.68 8.62 2.43
CA ALA A 143 -11.69 10.00 1.97
C ALA A 143 -10.56 10.81 2.61
N GLN A 144 -10.23 11.98 2.05
CA GLN A 144 -9.32 12.93 2.69
C GLN A 144 -10.06 13.87 3.65
N GLN A 145 -11.35 14.16 3.36
CA GLN A 145 -12.21 15.04 4.14
C GLN A 145 -13.45 14.30 4.65
N PRO A 146 -14.03 14.69 5.80
CA PRO A 146 -15.25 14.09 6.28
C PRO A 146 -16.43 14.38 5.33
N PRO A 147 -17.45 13.48 5.26
CA PRO A 147 -18.60 13.65 4.37
C PRO A 147 -19.36 14.98 4.52
N SER A 148 -19.30 15.61 5.69
CA SER A 148 -19.89 16.93 5.93
C SER A 148 -19.25 18.07 5.13
N ARG A 149 -18.07 17.83 4.57
CA ARG A 149 -17.34 18.79 3.72
C ARG A 149 -17.40 18.47 2.24
N TRP A 150 -18.04 17.37 1.86
CA TRP A 150 -18.17 16.99 0.45
C TRP A 150 -19.25 17.87 -0.23
N ASN A 151 -19.00 18.21 -1.47
CA ASN A 151 -19.97 18.96 -2.28
C ASN A 151 -20.98 17.99 -2.91
N VAL A 152 -21.90 17.46 -2.10
CA VAL A 152 -22.94 16.52 -2.54
C VAL A 152 -24.21 17.28 -2.84
N GLY A 153 -24.64 17.26 -4.12
CA GLY A 153 -25.86 17.91 -4.61
C GLY A 153 -27.12 17.11 -4.28
N LEU A 154 -27.05 15.75 -4.38
CA LEU A 154 -28.18 14.87 -4.13
C LEU A 154 -28.52 14.85 -2.64
N ALA A 155 -29.68 15.46 -2.28
CA ALA A 155 -30.09 15.62 -0.89
C ALA A 155 -30.20 14.30 -0.11
N ASP A 156 -30.70 13.25 -0.79
CA ASP A 156 -30.88 11.93 -0.19
C ASP A 156 -29.51 11.28 0.13
N LEU A 157 -28.56 11.34 -0.79
CA LEU A 157 -27.19 10.84 -0.54
C LEU A 157 -26.52 11.62 0.60
N ARG A 158 -26.63 12.95 0.57
CA ARG A 158 -26.09 13.80 1.64
C ARG A 158 -26.65 13.42 3.01
N SER A 159 -27.94 13.12 3.10
CA SER A 159 -28.57 12.64 4.34
C SER A 159 -28.02 11.30 4.78
N ARG A 160 -27.80 10.35 3.85
CA ARG A 160 -27.22 9.03 4.13
C ARG A 160 -25.80 9.12 4.63
N LEU A 161 -24.96 9.92 3.94
CA LEU A 161 -23.57 10.17 4.33
C LEU A 161 -23.48 10.90 5.67
N GLY A 162 -24.41 11.81 5.96
CA GLY A 162 -24.49 12.49 7.25
C GLY A 162 -24.89 11.58 8.41
N ALA A 163 -25.54 10.46 8.15
CA ALA A 163 -25.90 9.44 9.12
C ALA A 163 -24.84 8.32 9.27
N ALA A 164 -23.81 8.31 8.43
CA ALA A 164 -22.75 7.32 8.49
C ALA A 164 -21.88 7.48 9.76
N LEU A 165 -21.26 6.40 10.19
CA LEU A 165 -20.14 6.51 11.13
C LEU A 165 -18.99 7.25 10.45
N VAL A 166 -18.42 8.23 11.10
CA VAL A 166 -17.30 9.02 10.54
C VAL A 166 -16.14 8.97 11.51
N CYS A 167 -15.00 8.48 11.05
CA CYS A 167 -13.82 8.30 11.87
C CYS A 167 -12.57 8.91 11.23
N GLU A 168 -11.87 9.76 11.97
CA GLU A 168 -10.61 10.36 11.54
C GLU A 168 -9.43 9.41 11.75
N ILE A 169 -8.55 9.33 10.78
CA ILE A 169 -7.23 8.73 10.93
C ILE A 169 -6.21 9.86 10.77
N SER A 170 -5.60 10.24 11.87
CA SER A 170 -4.54 11.25 11.88
C SER A 170 -3.26 10.74 11.22
N PRO A 171 -2.34 11.64 10.81
CA PRO A 171 -1.01 11.22 10.35
C PRO A 171 -0.34 10.31 11.38
N PRO A 172 0.50 9.35 10.94
CA PRO A 172 1.24 8.49 11.85
C PRO A 172 2.01 9.27 12.90
N ASP A 173 1.85 8.91 14.16
CA ASP A 173 2.67 9.43 15.26
C ASP A 173 4.07 8.76 15.26
N ASP A 174 4.99 9.27 16.09
CA ASP A 174 6.36 8.76 16.14
C ASP A 174 6.40 7.28 16.55
N ASP A 175 5.53 6.87 17.47
CA ASP A 175 5.44 5.47 17.93
C ASP A 175 5.04 4.54 16.79
N LEU A 176 4.06 4.94 15.97
CA LEU A 176 3.65 4.19 14.80
C LEU A 176 4.74 4.16 13.74
N LEU A 177 5.40 5.29 13.47
CA LEU A 177 6.50 5.35 12.52
C LEU A 177 7.68 4.44 12.93
N VAL A 178 8.06 4.44 14.21
CA VAL A 178 9.10 3.56 14.75
C VAL A 178 8.73 2.10 14.55
N GLY A 179 7.54 1.71 14.98
CA GLY A 179 7.09 0.33 14.87
C GLY A 179 7.00 -0.15 13.42
N LEU A 180 6.45 0.68 12.52
CA LEU A 180 6.37 0.37 11.10
C LEU A 180 7.75 0.25 10.44
N LEU A 181 8.66 1.16 10.78
CA LEU A 181 10.03 1.13 10.27
C LEU A 181 10.74 -0.16 10.66
N ILE A 182 10.63 -0.56 11.94
CA ILE A 182 11.19 -1.82 12.44
C ILE A 182 10.57 -3.01 11.69
N LYS A 183 9.24 -3.03 11.53
CA LYS A 183 8.54 -4.09 10.81
C LYS A 183 8.99 -4.16 9.34
N LEU A 184 9.01 -3.04 8.61
CA LEU A 184 9.41 -3.00 7.20
C LEU A 184 10.83 -3.49 6.97
N PHE A 185 11.74 -3.23 7.90
CA PHE A 185 13.10 -3.79 7.87
C PHE A 185 13.11 -5.28 8.21
N ALA A 186 12.35 -5.70 9.23
CA ALA A 186 12.26 -7.11 9.62
C ALA A 186 11.69 -7.99 8.50
N ASP A 187 10.69 -7.52 7.76
CA ASP A 187 10.11 -8.20 6.58
C ASP A 187 11.18 -8.44 5.48
N ARG A 188 12.28 -7.68 5.51
CA ARG A 188 13.45 -7.83 4.62
C ARG A 188 14.64 -8.51 5.30
N GLN A 189 14.42 -9.09 6.48
CA GLN A 189 15.47 -9.72 7.30
C GLN A 189 16.60 -8.76 7.69
N ILE A 190 16.31 -7.47 7.81
CA ILE A 190 17.25 -6.43 8.23
C ILE A 190 16.91 -6.04 9.66
N ALA A 191 17.91 -6.04 10.55
CA ALA A 191 17.77 -5.50 11.91
C ALA A 191 18.38 -4.08 11.96
N PRO A 192 17.58 -3.01 11.91
CA PRO A 192 18.10 -1.66 11.96
C PRO A 192 18.67 -1.34 13.34
N SER A 193 19.83 -0.68 13.39
CA SER A 193 20.34 -0.19 14.65
C SER A 193 19.45 0.95 15.21
N PRO A 194 19.41 1.16 16.54
CA PRO A 194 18.68 2.28 17.14
C PRO A 194 19.06 3.65 16.55
N GLN A 195 20.31 3.82 16.14
CA GLN A 195 20.80 5.05 15.51
C GLN A 195 20.16 5.30 14.13
N ILE A 196 19.87 4.24 13.35
CA ILE A 196 19.18 4.33 12.06
C ILE A 196 17.74 4.78 12.29
N VAL A 197 17.04 4.17 13.24
CA VAL A 197 15.66 4.53 13.59
C VAL A 197 15.58 5.99 14.05
N ALA A 198 16.43 6.39 14.99
CA ALA A 198 16.50 7.76 15.51
C ALA A 198 16.87 8.79 14.42
N TYR A 199 17.57 8.39 13.37
CA TYR A 199 17.90 9.26 12.26
C TYR A 199 16.75 9.44 11.28
N ILE A 200 16.03 8.37 10.94
CA ILE A 200 14.96 8.35 9.93
C ILE A 200 13.69 9.05 10.46
N VAL A 201 13.19 8.66 11.64
CA VAL A 201 11.86 9.05 12.13
C VAL A 201 11.62 10.57 12.15
N PRO A 202 12.54 11.42 12.63
CA PRO A 202 12.31 12.87 12.64
C PRO A 202 12.45 13.57 11.27
N ARG A 203 12.90 12.84 10.24
CA ARG A 203 13.21 13.38 8.91
C ARG A 203 12.32 12.87 7.79
N ILE A 204 11.60 11.79 8.04
CA ILE A 204 10.70 11.19 7.06
C ILE A 204 9.35 11.92 7.05
N GLU A 205 8.73 12.01 5.88
CA GLU A 205 7.33 12.40 5.78
C GLU A 205 6.46 11.43 6.59
N ARG A 206 5.50 11.95 7.33
CA ARG A 206 4.59 11.16 8.18
C ARG A 206 3.56 10.42 7.35
N SER A 207 4.03 9.48 6.52
CA SER A 207 3.16 8.63 5.70
C SER A 207 3.70 7.22 5.58
N PHE A 208 2.79 6.25 5.43
CA PHE A 208 3.13 4.85 5.17
C PHE A 208 3.90 4.69 3.86
N ALA A 209 3.50 5.44 2.83
CA ALA A 209 4.11 5.39 1.51
C ALA A 209 5.57 5.83 1.58
N ALA A 210 5.86 6.94 2.26
CA ALA A 210 7.22 7.45 2.40
C ALA A 210 8.14 6.44 3.10
N LEU A 211 7.68 5.82 4.21
CA LEU A 211 8.43 4.77 4.90
C LEU A 211 8.69 3.56 4.00
N THR A 212 7.67 3.09 3.30
CA THR A 212 7.78 1.91 2.42
C THR A 212 8.76 2.17 1.28
N HIS A 213 8.68 3.34 0.66
CA HIS A 213 9.59 3.76 -0.42
C HIS A 213 11.02 3.89 0.08
N LEU A 214 11.22 4.52 1.24
CA LEU A 214 12.56 4.68 1.82
C LEU A 214 13.21 3.33 2.15
N VAL A 215 12.49 2.45 2.85
CA VAL A 215 13.04 1.12 3.21
C VAL A 215 13.35 0.30 1.96
N ALA A 216 12.49 0.36 0.94
CA ALA A 216 12.74 -0.31 -0.35
C ALA A 216 13.96 0.28 -1.08
N ALA A 217 14.19 1.60 -1.00
CA ALA A 217 15.36 2.24 -1.59
C ALA A 217 16.65 1.85 -0.86
N ILE A 218 16.62 1.81 0.48
CA ILE A 218 17.74 1.38 1.32
C ILE A 218 18.12 -0.08 1.01
N ASP A 219 17.12 -0.97 0.95
CA ASP A 219 17.31 -2.39 0.66
C ASP A 219 17.92 -2.61 -0.72
N ARG A 220 17.35 -1.99 -1.77
CA ARG A 220 17.91 -2.06 -3.14
C ARG A 220 19.36 -1.60 -3.19
N ARG A 221 19.70 -0.51 -2.51
CA ARG A 221 21.06 0.02 -2.51
C ARG A 221 22.03 -0.90 -1.75
N ALA A 222 21.61 -1.44 -0.60
CA ALA A 222 22.39 -2.40 0.17
C ALA A 222 22.69 -3.66 -0.63
N LEU A 223 21.69 -4.20 -1.36
CA LEU A 223 21.86 -5.34 -2.25
C LEU A 223 22.80 -5.05 -3.43
N ALA A 224 22.62 -3.90 -4.09
CA ALA A 224 23.46 -3.50 -5.23
C ALA A 224 24.93 -3.34 -4.82
N GLU A 225 25.20 -2.77 -3.66
CA GLU A 225 26.54 -2.55 -3.12
C GLU A 225 27.07 -3.75 -2.31
N LYS A 226 26.26 -4.83 -2.17
CA LYS A 226 26.59 -6.06 -1.41
C LYS A 226 27.13 -5.76 -0.01
N ARG A 227 26.50 -4.82 0.69
CA ARG A 227 26.90 -4.39 2.05
C ARG A 227 25.72 -4.31 3.00
N ALA A 228 26.01 -4.40 4.29
CA ALA A 228 25.01 -4.24 5.33
C ALA A 228 24.42 -2.82 5.35
N VAL A 229 23.17 -2.72 5.83
CA VAL A 229 22.51 -1.43 6.07
C VAL A 229 23.17 -0.72 7.24
N THR A 230 23.79 0.42 6.95
CA THR A 230 24.50 1.26 7.92
C THR A 230 23.98 2.68 7.89
N LEU A 231 24.23 3.47 8.94
CA LEU A 231 23.80 4.86 8.98
C LEU A 231 24.36 5.71 7.81
N PRO A 232 25.60 5.57 7.37
CA PRO A 232 26.09 6.28 6.17
C PRO A 232 25.32 5.92 4.90
N LEU A 233 24.97 4.63 4.70
CA LEU A 233 24.15 4.22 3.55
C LEU A 233 22.76 4.86 3.60
N VAL A 234 22.12 4.86 4.78
CA VAL A 234 20.79 5.46 4.98
C VAL A 234 20.84 6.96 4.68
N ARG A 235 21.87 7.66 5.15
CA ARG A 235 22.05 9.10 4.85
C ARG A 235 22.14 9.36 3.35
N ALA A 236 22.99 8.62 2.65
CA ALA A 236 23.14 8.76 1.21
C ALA A 236 21.82 8.53 0.45
N VAL A 237 21.04 7.51 0.84
CA VAL A 237 19.73 7.24 0.21
C VAL A 237 18.72 8.37 0.46
N MET A 238 18.71 8.94 1.67
CA MET A 238 17.80 10.03 2.00
C MET A 238 18.18 11.35 1.31
N GLU A 239 19.46 11.61 1.13
CA GLU A 239 19.97 12.77 0.39
C GLU A 239 19.64 12.68 -1.12
N ASP A 240 19.74 11.49 -1.70
CA ASP A 240 19.41 11.25 -3.13
C ASP A 240 17.89 11.31 -3.40
N SER A 241 17.05 11.32 -2.37
CA SER A 241 15.58 11.30 -2.48
C SER A 241 14.93 12.70 -2.34
N HIS A 242 15.74 13.75 -2.11
CA HIS A 242 15.33 15.17 -2.04
C HIS A 242 15.78 15.89 -3.29
#